data_fa1bc4e34f687347b8135f5502a3aa26
#
_entry.id   fa1bc4e34f687347b8135f5502a3aa26
#
_cell.length_a   1.000
_cell.length_b   1.000
_cell.length_c   1.000
_cell.angle_alpha   90.00
_cell.angle_beta   90.00
_cell.angle_gamma   90.00
#
_symmetry.space_group_name_H-M   'P 1'
#
loop_
_entity.id
_entity.type
_entity.pdbx_description
1 polymer ?
#
loop_
_entity_poly.entity_id
_entity_poly.type
_entity_poly.pdbx_seq_one_letter_code
_entity_poly.pdbx_strand_id
1 'polypeptide(L)'
;MLSCLKQPKGFYKRLLYLSLPVIAQNLITTSLGFMDTFMVGLLGSDQMSAVTVANVPIFIIQLVVFGLQSGSSILISQYWGKGDRESVNRVIGIGFYVAGGISTLFALILFFFPAGVLSLITDNLHLIALAEPYIRIVGFSYIFNALSSIYIGMQRSIENPKFGMIVFAVSTVCNTLGNYLLIFGKLGFPMLGIRGAAVATLSSRVIEFVISFTYAARCRTMPLQPRHILRPGTDILRRFVKYSTPVLINETLWGTGTSLFTVIMGHMALSEELIAAYTVAGGIDKLVTASMFGVAAASAVIVGKEIGTGTPREQVLSVGKALTVVSLCLGVLVGITETGLYLLLLRPYVLPLFKLSAVSAGICTLFVYAYSSAAPLHAFATTTVVGVLRGGGDVRSAMLMDILPLWLGTLPLLALLGLVLDAPTALFCFVMAYEPLLKCPFGIWRLLGGRWIHDVTVQS
;
A
#
# COMPACT_ATOMS: atom_id res chain seq x y z
N MET A 1 -25.20 13.07 -13.53
CA MET A 1 -23.83 12.68 -13.10
C MET A 1 -22.81 13.81 -13.27
N LEU A 2 -22.78 14.55 -14.37
CA LEU A 2 -21.81 15.66 -14.58
C LEU A 2 -22.00 16.90 -13.66
N SER A 3 -23.17 17.08 -13.07
CA SER A 3 -23.43 18.18 -12.12
C SER A 3 -22.58 18.12 -10.86
N CYS A 4 -22.17 16.92 -10.43
CA CYS A 4 -21.29 16.76 -9.27
C CYS A 4 -19.85 17.28 -9.51
N LEU A 5 -19.45 17.47 -10.76
CA LEU A 5 -18.14 18.06 -11.09
C LEU A 5 -18.09 19.59 -10.86
N LYS A 6 -19.24 20.24 -10.70
CA LYS A 6 -19.29 21.66 -10.33
C LYS A 6 -19.01 21.82 -8.83
N GLN A 7 -17.74 21.68 -8.46
CA GLN A 7 -17.26 21.86 -7.08
C GLN A 7 -16.80 23.32 -6.84
N PRO A 8 -16.70 23.74 -5.56
CA PRO A 8 -16.20 25.08 -5.20
C PRO A 8 -14.83 25.39 -5.83
N LYS A 9 -14.57 26.66 -6.06
CA LYS A 9 -13.27 27.13 -6.60
C LYS A 9 -12.14 26.62 -5.67
N GLY A 10 -11.15 25.97 -6.25
CA GLY A 10 -10.00 25.45 -5.51
C GLY A 10 -10.07 23.96 -5.12
N PHE A 11 -11.23 23.30 -5.25
CA PHE A 11 -11.37 21.87 -4.93
C PHE A 11 -10.38 20.99 -5.71
N TYR A 12 -10.31 21.12 -7.01
CA TYR A 12 -9.38 20.34 -7.85
C TYR A 12 -7.92 20.68 -7.57
N LYS A 13 -7.62 21.96 -7.27
CA LYS A 13 -6.27 22.37 -6.86
C LYS A 13 -5.87 21.70 -5.52
N ARG A 14 -6.80 21.62 -4.57
CA ARG A 14 -6.59 20.93 -3.28
C ARG A 14 -6.41 19.43 -3.50
N LEU A 15 -7.22 18.80 -4.37
CA LEU A 15 -7.07 17.38 -4.73
C LEU A 15 -5.67 17.11 -5.30
N LEU A 16 -5.22 17.90 -6.27
CA LEU A 16 -3.88 17.77 -6.85
C LEU A 16 -2.78 18.03 -5.82
N TYR A 17 -2.94 19.06 -4.98
CA TYR A 17 -1.97 19.35 -3.91
C TYR A 17 -1.78 18.18 -2.93
N LEU A 18 -2.87 17.47 -2.63
CA LEU A 18 -2.84 16.31 -1.74
C LEU A 18 -2.39 15.04 -2.45
N SER A 19 -2.81 14.81 -3.69
CA SER A 19 -2.51 13.55 -4.42
C SER A 19 -1.10 13.49 -4.98
N LEU A 20 -0.58 14.58 -5.59
CA LEU A 20 0.73 14.56 -6.25
C LEU A 20 1.90 14.15 -5.33
N PRO A 21 2.02 14.68 -4.10
CA PRO A 21 3.09 14.22 -3.20
C PRO A 21 2.92 12.75 -2.79
N VAL A 22 1.69 12.25 -2.66
CA VAL A 22 1.44 10.84 -2.32
C VAL A 22 1.77 9.93 -3.52
N ILE A 23 1.44 10.37 -4.74
CA ILE A 23 1.85 9.67 -5.98
C ILE A 23 3.38 9.60 -6.06
N ALA A 24 4.06 10.72 -5.87
CA ALA A 24 5.52 10.76 -5.87
C ALA A 24 6.11 9.85 -4.78
N GLN A 25 5.54 9.85 -3.56
CA GLN A 25 5.93 8.96 -2.48
C GLN A 25 5.80 7.48 -2.89
N ASN A 26 4.67 7.08 -3.49
CA ASN A 26 4.43 5.71 -3.92
C ASN A 26 5.42 5.29 -5.02
N LEU A 27 5.68 6.17 -6.01
CA LEU A 27 6.66 5.93 -7.06
C LEU A 27 8.08 5.76 -6.49
N ILE A 28 8.49 6.63 -5.56
CA ILE A 28 9.78 6.54 -4.87
C ILE A 28 9.91 5.20 -4.15
N THR A 29 8.87 4.80 -3.39
CA THR A 29 8.88 3.54 -2.62
C THR A 29 8.94 2.32 -3.54
N THR A 30 8.19 2.32 -4.65
CA THR A 30 8.22 1.24 -5.63
C THR A 30 9.58 1.16 -6.31
N SER A 31 10.16 2.30 -6.68
CA SER A 31 11.52 2.36 -7.28
C SER A 31 12.59 1.85 -6.33
N LEU A 32 12.46 2.15 -5.02
CA LEU A 32 13.36 1.62 -3.99
C LEU A 32 13.32 0.09 -3.96
N GLY A 33 12.12 -0.51 -3.95
CA GLY A 33 11.97 -1.97 -3.94
C GLY A 33 12.63 -2.64 -5.16
N PHE A 34 12.52 -2.02 -6.35
CA PHE A 34 13.23 -2.50 -7.55
C PHE A 34 14.74 -2.38 -7.40
N MET A 35 15.24 -1.25 -6.90
CA MET A 35 16.67 -1.03 -6.70
C MET A 35 17.27 -2.01 -5.71
N ASP A 36 16.60 -2.25 -4.59
CA ASP A 36 17.03 -3.23 -3.58
C ASP A 36 17.12 -4.64 -4.19
N THR A 37 16.08 -5.07 -4.90
CA THR A 37 16.06 -6.38 -5.56
C THR A 37 17.16 -6.50 -6.61
N PHE A 38 17.40 -5.45 -7.40
CA PHE A 38 18.45 -5.42 -8.41
C PHE A 38 19.84 -5.52 -7.77
N MET A 39 20.12 -4.73 -6.72
CA MET A 39 21.42 -4.72 -6.07
C MET A 39 21.73 -6.03 -5.36
N VAL A 40 20.73 -6.66 -4.73
CA VAL A 40 20.88 -8.00 -4.13
C VAL A 40 21.05 -9.07 -5.22
N GLY A 41 20.35 -8.95 -6.35
CA GLY A 41 20.47 -9.86 -7.49
C GLY A 41 21.89 -9.93 -8.08
N LEU A 42 22.66 -8.83 -8.00
CA LEU A 42 24.07 -8.79 -8.42
C LEU A 42 24.99 -9.66 -7.54
N LEU A 43 24.54 -10.08 -6.35
CA LEU A 43 25.30 -10.99 -5.48
C LEU A 43 25.15 -12.46 -5.90
N GLY A 44 24.11 -12.79 -6.67
CA GLY A 44 23.82 -14.13 -7.14
C GLY A 44 22.40 -14.63 -6.82
N SER A 45 22.02 -15.75 -7.43
CA SER A 45 20.67 -16.32 -7.35
C SER A 45 20.28 -16.72 -5.93
N ASP A 46 21.22 -17.33 -5.18
CA ASP A 46 20.96 -17.87 -3.84
C ASP A 46 20.68 -16.74 -2.83
N GLN A 47 21.47 -15.65 -2.91
CA GLN A 47 21.27 -14.44 -2.09
C GLN A 47 19.94 -13.77 -2.41
N MET A 48 19.59 -13.66 -3.69
CA MET A 48 18.32 -13.11 -4.13
C MET A 48 17.14 -13.96 -3.62
N SER A 49 17.25 -15.29 -3.74
CA SER A 49 16.25 -16.23 -3.25
C SER A 49 16.07 -16.15 -1.74
N ALA A 50 17.18 -16.07 -0.98
CA ALA A 50 17.16 -15.93 0.47
C ALA A 50 16.45 -14.64 0.91
N VAL A 51 16.74 -13.50 0.27
CA VAL A 51 16.06 -12.22 0.56
C VAL A 51 14.59 -12.29 0.16
N THR A 52 14.23 -12.95 -0.93
CA THR A 52 12.83 -13.15 -1.34
C THR A 52 12.05 -13.94 -0.30
N VAL A 53 12.61 -15.02 0.23
CA VAL A 53 12.01 -15.81 1.33
C VAL A 53 11.86 -14.94 2.58
N ALA A 54 12.89 -14.16 2.95
CA ALA A 54 12.83 -13.26 4.10
C ALA A 54 11.77 -12.14 3.94
N ASN A 55 11.47 -11.72 2.72
CA ASN A 55 10.50 -10.66 2.46
C ASN A 55 9.04 -11.11 2.67
N VAL A 56 8.74 -12.41 2.74
CA VAL A 56 7.36 -12.89 2.97
C VAL A 56 6.80 -12.45 4.33
N PRO A 57 7.43 -12.75 5.48
CA PRO A 57 6.93 -12.29 6.77
C PRO A 57 7.02 -10.75 6.90
N ILE A 58 8.00 -10.12 6.24
CA ILE A 58 8.13 -8.68 6.16
C ILE A 58 6.91 -8.03 5.48
N PHE A 59 6.40 -8.63 4.42
CA PHE A 59 5.19 -8.15 3.73
C PHE A 59 3.97 -8.19 4.66
N ILE A 60 3.84 -9.20 5.50
CA ILE A 60 2.73 -9.30 6.47
C ILE A 60 2.75 -8.12 7.45
N ILE A 61 3.90 -7.79 8.04
CA ILE A 61 3.98 -6.66 8.96
C ILE A 61 3.76 -5.32 8.25
N GLN A 62 4.17 -5.19 6.98
CA GLN A 62 3.86 -4.00 6.18
C GLN A 62 2.35 -3.79 6.03
N LEU A 63 1.58 -4.85 5.75
CA LEU A 63 0.12 -4.78 5.66
C LEU A 63 -0.51 -4.37 7.00
N VAL A 64 -0.01 -4.90 8.11
CA VAL A 64 -0.46 -4.53 9.46
C VAL A 64 -0.20 -3.04 9.73
N VAL A 65 1.01 -2.55 9.48
CA VAL A 65 1.36 -1.13 9.67
C VAL A 65 0.53 -0.24 8.76
N PHE A 66 0.33 -0.61 7.50
CA PHE A 66 -0.50 0.13 6.56
C PHE A 66 -1.97 0.17 7.00
N GLY A 67 -2.52 -0.95 7.46
CA GLY A 67 -3.88 -1.01 7.99
C GLY A 67 -4.09 -0.12 9.21
N LEU A 68 -3.14 -0.11 10.16
CA LEU A 68 -3.16 0.77 11.32
C LEU A 68 -3.03 2.25 10.94
N GLN A 69 -2.15 2.58 10.00
CA GLN A 69 -1.98 3.93 9.46
C GLN A 69 -3.27 4.41 8.78
N SER A 70 -3.87 3.58 7.92
CA SER A 70 -5.10 3.90 7.19
C SER A 70 -6.28 4.08 8.15
N GLY A 71 -6.44 3.17 9.12
CA GLY A 71 -7.47 3.28 10.14
C GLY A 71 -7.32 4.53 11.02
N SER A 72 -6.09 4.86 11.44
CA SER A 72 -5.80 6.10 12.17
C SER A 72 -6.17 7.35 11.36
N SER A 73 -5.88 7.33 10.05
CA SER A 73 -6.12 8.47 9.15
C SER A 73 -7.60 8.85 9.06
N ILE A 74 -8.52 7.89 9.21
CA ILE A 74 -9.97 8.12 9.23
C ILE A 74 -10.37 9.02 10.41
N LEU A 75 -9.92 8.66 11.61
CA LEU A 75 -10.18 9.43 12.81
C LEU A 75 -9.49 10.80 12.76
N ILE A 76 -8.21 10.81 12.37
CA ILE A 76 -7.40 12.04 12.36
C ILE A 76 -8.00 13.07 11.39
N SER A 77 -8.41 12.67 10.18
CA SER A 77 -8.95 13.61 9.18
C SER A 77 -10.26 14.25 9.65
N GLN A 78 -11.15 13.51 10.33
CA GLN A 78 -12.39 14.03 10.86
C GLN A 78 -12.17 14.91 12.11
N TYR A 79 -11.32 14.50 13.06
CA TYR A 79 -10.95 15.34 14.21
C TYR A 79 -10.22 16.62 13.76
N TRP A 80 -9.38 16.54 12.73
CA TRP A 80 -8.73 17.70 12.14
C TRP A 80 -9.75 18.67 11.52
N GLY A 81 -10.73 18.15 10.78
CA GLY A 81 -11.85 18.96 10.25
C GLY A 81 -12.62 19.68 11.35
N LYS A 82 -12.84 19.02 12.49
CA LYS A 82 -13.50 19.58 13.67
C LYS A 82 -12.64 20.57 14.46
N GLY A 83 -11.34 20.67 14.17
CA GLY A 83 -10.39 21.51 14.91
C GLY A 83 -9.94 20.91 16.26
N ASP A 84 -10.29 19.65 16.54
CA ASP A 84 -9.96 18.95 17.79
C ASP A 84 -8.55 18.36 17.74
N ARG A 85 -7.56 19.21 18.01
CA ARG A 85 -6.13 18.85 18.03
C ARG A 85 -5.78 17.88 19.19
N GLU A 86 -6.53 17.92 20.26
CA GLU A 86 -6.33 17.04 21.41
C GLU A 86 -6.63 15.59 21.02
N SER A 87 -7.81 15.33 20.44
CA SER A 87 -8.19 14.00 19.98
C SER A 87 -7.27 13.49 18.88
N VAL A 88 -6.75 14.36 17.98
CA VAL A 88 -5.71 13.97 17.03
C VAL A 88 -4.45 13.45 17.73
N ASN A 89 -3.94 14.15 18.77
CA ASN A 89 -2.79 13.68 19.56
C ASN A 89 -3.05 12.35 20.25
N ARG A 90 -4.27 12.16 20.79
CA ARG A 90 -4.68 10.90 21.43
C ARG A 90 -4.71 9.73 20.44
N VAL A 91 -5.25 9.94 19.23
CA VAL A 91 -5.25 8.91 18.16
C VAL A 91 -3.84 8.54 17.75
N ILE A 92 -2.94 9.53 17.60
CA ILE A 92 -1.52 9.30 17.29
C ILE A 92 -0.86 8.48 18.41
N GLY A 93 -1.12 8.80 19.67
CA GLY A 93 -0.60 8.06 20.82
C GLY A 93 -0.99 6.60 20.78
N ILE A 94 -2.28 6.29 20.54
CA ILE A 94 -2.74 4.92 20.38
C ILE A 94 -2.06 4.25 19.19
N GLY A 95 -1.95 4.95 18.05
CA GLY A 95 -1.25 4.45 16.86
C GLY A 95 0.21 4.08 17.17
N PHE A 96 0.94 4.91 17.92
CA PHE A 96 2.31 4.61 18.35
C PHE A 96 2.38 3.40 19.26
N TYR A 97 1.49 3.27 20.25
CA TYR A 97 1.48 2.11 21.14
C TYR A 97 1.16 0.82 20.40
N VAL A 98 0.12 0.83 19.57
CA VAL A 98 -0.34 -0.39 18.88
C VAL A 98 0.67 -0.79 17.80
N ALA A 99 1.02 0.13 16.90
CA ALA A 99 1.96 -0.17 15.82
C ALA A 99 3.38 -0.46 16.33
N GLY A 100 3.86 0.32 17.30
CA GLY A 100 5.16 0.09 17.95
C GLY A 100 5.19 -1.23 18.71
N GLY A 101 4.14 -1.56 19.48
CA GLY A 101 4.03 -2.82 20.22
C GLY A 101 4.02 -4.04 19.31
N ILE A 102 3.18 -4.03 18.27
CA ILE A 102 3.11 -5.13 17.28
C ILE A 102 4.44 -5.28 16.55
N SER A 103 5.05 -4.17 16.10
CA SER A 103 6.33 -4.22 15.38
C SER A 103 7.49 -4.66 16.28
N THR A 104 7.46 -4.29 17.57
CA THR A 104 8.45 -4.77 18.54
C THR A 104 8.29 -6.26 18.77
N LEU A 105 7.08 -6.76 18.98
CA LEU A 105 6.81 -8.20 19.12
C LEU A 105 7.28 -8.96 17.88
N PHE A 106 6.97 -8.46 16.69
CA PHE A 106 7.40 -9.04 15.42
C PHE A 106 8.95 -9.07 15.31
N ALA A 107 9.62 -7.96 15.64
CA ALA A 107 11.08 -7.88 15.64
C ALA A 107 11.71 -8.89 16.61
N LEU A 108 11.14 -9.06 17.81
CA LEU A 108 11.61 -10.04 18.80
C LEU A 108 11.42 -11.48 18.30
N ILE A 109 10.29 -11.80 17.68
CA ILE A 109 10.05 -13.13 17.08
C ILE A 109 11.09 -13.41 15.99
N LEU A 110 11.35 -12.47 15.08
CA LEU A 110 12.34 -12.63 14.02
C LEU A 110 13.79 -12.68 14.54
N PHE A 111 14.06 -12.05 15.67
CA PHE A 111 15.38 -12.06 16.28
C PHE A 111 15.67 -13.37 17.00
N PHE A 112 14.73 -13.88 17.81
CA PHE A 112 14.93 -15.10 18.62
C PHE A 112 14.63 -16.37 17.84
N PHE A 113 13.66 -16.35 16.91
CA PHE A 113 13.17 -17.53 16.19
C PHE A 113 13.20 -17.38 14.65
N PRO A 114 14.27 -16.83 14.03
CA PRO A 114 14.28 -16.56 12.60
C PRO A 114 14.15 -17.81 11.75
N ALA A 115 14.90 -18.90 12.09
CA ALA A 115 14.82 -20.16 11.37
C ALA A 115 13.43 -20.80 11.45
N GLY A 116 12.75 -20.74 12.61
CA GLY A 116 11.39 -21.23 12.78
C GLY A 116 10.36 -20.47 11.93
N VAL A 117 10.50 -19.14 11.77
CA VAL A 117 9.63 -18.37 10.89
C VAL A 117 9.91 -18.68 9.41
N LEU A 118 11.18 -18.77 9.03
CA LEU A 118 11.57 -19.07 7.65
C LEU A 118 11.20 -20.50 7.22
N SER A 119 11.24 -21.48 8.14
CA SER A 119 10.84 -22.86 7.85
C SER A 119 9.35 -23.04 7.58
N LEU A 120 8.50 -22.05 7.95
CA LEU A 120 7.10 -22.01 7.52
C LEU A 120 6.93 -21.68 6.02
N ILE A 121 8.00 -21.20 5.38
CA ILE A 121 7.97 -20.68 4.00
C ILE A 121 8.73 -21.62 3.06
N THR A 122 9.86 -22.20 3.52
CA THR A 122 10.71 -23.07 2.71
C THR A 122 11.39 -24.15 3.56
N ASP A 123 11.52 -25.35 3.00
CA ASP A 123 12.27 -26.46 3.61
C ASP A 123 13.77 -26.43 3.25
N ASN A 124 14.20 -25.47 2.41
CA ASN A 124 15.59 -25.38 1.98
C ASN A 124 16.47 -24.77 3.07
N LEU A 125 17.17 -25.61 3.82
CA LEU A 125 18.05 -25.21 4.93
C LEU A 125 19.17 -24.25 4.51
N HIS A 126 19.66 -24.34 3.26
CA HIS A 126 20.68 -23.42 2.75
C HIS A 126 20.13 -22.00 2.62
N LEU A 127 18.93 -21.85 2.06
CA LEU A 127 18.26 -20.55 1.95
C LEU A 127 17.91 -19.97 3.32
N ILE A 128 17.46 -20.82 4.26
CA ILE A 128 17.18 -20.40 5.64
C ILE A 128 18.46 -19.84 6.29
N ALA A 129 19.59 -20.56 6.19
CA ALA A 129 20.85 -20.12 6.78
C ALA A 129 21.36 -18.78 6.19
N LEU A 130 21.13 -18.53 4.89
CA LEU A 130 21.47 -17.27 4.25
C LEU A 130 20.50 -16.14 4.66
N ALA A 131 19.21 -16.40 4.76
CA ALA A 131 18.17 -15.43 5.08
C ALA A 131 18.18 -15.01 6.56
N GLU A 132 18.59 -15.88 7.48
CA GLU A 132 18.55 -15.67 8.92
C GLU A 132 19.25 -14.39 9.40
N PRO A 133 20.51 -14.09 9.02
CA PRO A 133 21.18 -12.87 9.43
C PRO A 133 20.50 -11.61 8.88
N TYR A 134 19.92 -11.68 7.68
CA TYR A 134 19.21 -10.59 7.05
C TYR A 134 17.92 -10.26 7.82
N ILE A 135 17.07 -11.26 8.07
CA ILE A 135 15.77 -11.05 8.68
C ILE A 135 15.87 -10.60 10.15
N ARG A 136 16.91 -11.05 10.87
CA ARG A 136 17.21 -10.56 12.24
C ARG A 136 17.43 -9.06 12.27
N ILE A 137 18.20 -8.52 11.33
CA ILE A 137 18.52 -7.09 11.27
C ILE A 137 17.30 -6.30 10.76
N VAL A 138 16.69 -6.74 9.65
CA VAL A 138 15.56 -6.06 9.03
C VAL A 138 14.34 -6.04 9.95
N GLY A 139 14.14 -7.07 10.77
CA GLY A 139 13.06 -7.12 11.77
C GLY A 139 13.02 -5.88 12.65
N PHE A 140 14.16 -5.42 13.15
CA PHE A 140 14.26 -4.21 13.98
C PHE A 140 13.91 -2.92 13.22
N SER A 141 14.13 -2.88 11.91
CA SER A 141 13.82 -1.70 11.09
C SER A 141 12.32 -1.36 11.12
N TYR A 142 11.47 -2.37 11.34
CA TYR A 142 10.03 -2.20 11.36
C TYR A 142 9.49 -1.49 12.61
N ILE A 143 10.22 -1.47 13.71
CA ILE A 143 9.88 -0.65 14.87
C ILE A 143 9.92 0.83 14.48
N PHE A 144 11.01 1.26 13.86
CA PHE A 144 11.19 2.64 13.40
C PHE A 144 10.24 2.99 12.27
N ASN A 145 10.07 2.08 11.29
CA ASN A 145 9.15 2.25 10.18
C ASN A 145 7.70 2.40 10.64
N ALA A 146 7.22 1.60 11.61
CA ALA A 146 5.87 1.67 12.10
C ALA A 146 5.57 3.02 12.76
N LEU A 147 6.46 3.51 13.62
CA LEU A 147 6.31 4.79 14.28
C LEU A 147 6.34 5.96 13.28
N SER A 148 7.29 5.94 12.34
CA SER A 148 7.37 6.94 11.27
C SER A 148 6.13 6.93 10.39
N SER A 149 5.63 5.74 10.01
CA SER A 149 4.46 5.59 9.15
C SER A 149 3.19 6.15 9.78
N ILE A 150 2.96 5.92 11.08
CA ILE A 150 1.83 6.52 11.81
C ILE A 150 1.93 8.05 11.78
N TYR A 151 3.12 8.62 12.03
CA TYR A 151 3.31 10.06 12.00
C TYR A 151 3.15 10.66 10.60
N ILE A 152 3.73 10.02 9.58
CA ILE A 152 3.58 10.44 8.17
C ILE A 152 2.11 10.37 7.74
N GLY A 153 1.38 9.31 8.14
CA GLY A 153 -0.06 9.17 7.92
C GLY A 153 -0.86 10.31 8.55
N MET A 154 -0.51 10.71 9.76
CA MET A 154 -1.09 11.87 10.43
C MET A 154 -0.81 13.15 9.63
N GLN A 155 0.43 13.42 9.24
CA GLN A 155 0.78 14.61 8.46
C GLN A 155 -0.03 14.70 7.16
N ARG A 156 -0.23 13.56 6.48
CA ARG A 156 -1.11 13.49 5.31
C ARG A 156 -2.56 13.81 5.65
N SER A 157 -3.07 13.29 6.76
CA SER A 157 -4.45 13.50 7.20
C SER A 157 -4.75 14.93 7.65
N ILE A 158 -3.72 15.68 8.06
CA ILE A 158 -3.81 17.13 8.36
C ILE A 158 -3.40 18.00 7.15
N GLU A 159 -3.48 17.46 5.93
CA GLU A 159 -3.22 18.14 4.66
C GLU A 159 -1.75 18.57 4.43
N ASN A 160 -0.79 17.87 5.02
CA ASN A 160 0.64 18.05 4.76
C ASN A 160 1.30 16.79 4.15
N PRO A 161 0.91 16.36 2.94
CA PRO A 161 1.47 15.15 2.32
C PRO A 161 2.90 15.33 1.83
N LYS A 162 3.37 16.58 1.61
CA LYS A 162 4.74 16.88 1.19
C LYS A 162 5.78 16.37 2.19
N PHE A 163 5.44 16.39 3.48
CA PHE A 163 6.31 15.88 4.52
C PHE A 163 6.69 14.41 4.27
N GLY A 164 5.70 13.54 4.07
CA GLY A 164 5.94 12.13 3.78
C GLY A 164 6.78 11.90 2.52
N MET A 165 6.47 12.64 1.44
CA MET A 165 7.24 12.57 0.20
C MET A 165 8.72 12.87 0.42
N ILE A 166 9.04 13.96 1.16
CA ILE A 166 10.43 14.36 1.44
C ILE A 166 11.13 13.30 2.30
N VAL A 167 10.49 12.81 3.36
CA VAL A 167 11.05 11.80 4.25
C VAL A 167 11.38 10.53 3.48
N PHE A 168 10.46 10.04 2.64
CA PHE A 168 10.71 8.85 1.82
C PHE A 168 11.77 9.08 0.75
N ALA A 169 11.85 10.27 0.14
CA ALA A 169 12.91 10.60 -0.81
C ALA A 169 14.30 10.53 -0.15
N VAL A 170 14.46 11.15 1.02
CA VAL A 170 15.72 11.09 1.78
C VAL A 170 16.05 9.66 2.20
N SER A 171 15.06 8.92 2.75
CA SER A 171 15.22 7.53 3.15
C SER A 171 15.68 6.64 1.98
N THR A 172 15.08 6.82 0.81
CA THR A 172 15.44 6.08 -0.41
C THR A 172 16.88 6.36 -0.86
N VAL A 173 17.29 7.62 -0.89
CA VAL A 173 18.66 7.98 -1.24
C VAL A 173 19.65 7.37 -0.24
N CYS A 174 19.38 7.49 1.07
CA CYS A 174 20.22 6.90 2.11
C CYS A 174 20.30 5.38 2.02
N ASN A 175 19.19 4.71 1.73
CA ASN A 175 19.14 3.26 1.56
C ASN A 175 19.96 2.82 0.32
N THR A 176 19.74 3.44 -0.83
CA THR A 176 20.46 3.12 -2.07
C THR A 176 21.97 3.34 -1.93
N LEU A 177 22.37 4.45 -1.32
CA LEU A 177 23.78 4.71 -1.02
C LEU A 177 24.34 3.69 -0.01
N GLY A 178 23.59 3.40 1.06
CA GLY A 178 23.96 2.39 2.04
C GLY A 178 24.12 1.00 1.42
N ASN A 179 23.21 0.60 0.55
CA ASN A 179 23.31 -0.63 -0.23
C ASN A 179 24.59 -0.66 -1.08
N TYR A 180 24.86 0.40 -1.84
CA TYR A 180 26.08 0.49 -2.65
C TYR A 180 27.36 0.36 -1.82
N LEU A 181 27.42 1.01 -0.66
CA LEU A 181 28.58 0.99 0.21
C LEU A 181 28.77 -0.36 0.92
N LEU A 182 27.68 -0.91 1.49
CA LEU A 182 27.75 -2.05 2.39
C LEU A 182 27.59 -3.41 1.69
N ILE A 183 26.85 -3.46 0.58
CA ILE A 183 26.73 -4.71 -0.22
C ILE A 183 28.06 -4.99 -0.92
N PHE A 184 28.64 -3.95 -1.58
CA PHE A 184 29.80 -4.11 -2.46
C PHE A 184 31.13 -3.70 -1.83
N GLY A 185 31.14 -3.20 -0.59
CA GLY A 185 32.37 -2.82 0.11
C GLY A 185 33.11 -1.65 -0.54
N LYS A 186 32.38 -0.61 -0.99
CA LYS A 186 32.97 0.56 -1.65
C LYS A 186 33.41 1.63 -0.67
N LEU A 187 34.33 2.51 -1.11
CA LEU A 187 34.85 3.65 -0.33
C LEU A 187 35.42 3.28 1.07
N GLY A 188 36.01 2.08 1.20
CA GLY A 188 36.62 1.62 2.46
C GLY A 188 35.65 0.95 3.43
N PHE A 189 34.37 0.80 3.08
CA PHE A 189 33.42 0.04 3.88
C PHE A 189 33.60 -1.48 3.68
N PRO A 190 33.30 -2.30 4.72
CA PRO A 190 33.37 -3.75 4.60
C PRO A 190 32.32 -4.28 3.62
N MET A 191 32.69 -5.28 2.83
CA MET A 191 31.75 -6.00 1.96
C MET A 191 30.91 -6.98 2.80
N LEU A 192 29.66 -6.64 3.08
CA LEU A 192 28.76 -7.40 3.94
C LEU A 192 27.72 -8.23 3.16
N GLY A 193 27.64 -8.08 1.84
CA GLY A 193 26.65 -8.78 1.01
C GLY A 193 25.22 -8.49 1.44
N ILE A 194 24.38 -9.54 1.61
CA ILE A 194 22.97 -9.38 2.03
C ILE A 194 22.81 -8.79 3.44
N ARG A 195 23.79 -9.02 4.36
CA ARG A 195 23.78 -8.34 5.65
C ARG A 195 23.96 -6.83 5.49
N GLY A 196 24.74 -6.41 4.48
CA GLY A 196 24.91 -5.01 4.11
C GLY A 196 23.59 -4.37 3.67
N ALA A 197 22.78 -5.08 2.87
CA ALA A 197 21.43 -4.64 2.51
C ALA A 197 20.52 -4.49 3.73
N ALA A 198 20.58 -5.43 4.68
CA ALA A 198 19.80 -5.37 5.91
C ALA A 198 20.18 -4.16 6.78
N VAL A 199 21.48 -3.89 6.93
CA VAL A 199 21.99 -2.73 7.69
C VAL A 199 21.63 -1.42 7.00
N ALA A 200 21.72 -1.33 5.67
CA ALA A 200 21.32 -0.16 4.91
C ALA A 200 19.81 0.13 5.09
N THR A 201 18.96 -0.92 5.06
CA THR A 201 17.54 -0.81 5.33
C THR A 201 17.26 -0.33 6.75
N LEU A 202 17.90 -0.92 7.76
CA LEU A 202 17.75 -0.48 9.15
C LEU A 202 18.18 0.98 9.31
N SER A 203 19.35 1.35 8.77
CA SER A 203 19.88 2.71 8.86
C SER A 203 18.95 3.74 8.21
N SER A 204 18.39 3.42 7.03
CA SER A 204 17.44 4.32 6.35
C SER A 204 16.15 4.50 7.14
N ARG A 205 15.62 3.45 7.80
CA ARG A 205 14.44 3.55 8.67
C ARG A 205 14.71 4.31 9.97
N VAL A 206 15.91 4.20 10.53
CA VAL A 206 16.32 5.04 11.66
C VAL A 206 16.41 6.52 11.24
N ILE A 207 16.98 6.82 10.07
CA ILE A 207 17.04 8.19 9.53
C ILE A 207 15.61 8.75 9.33
N GLU A 208 14.71 7.95 8.72
CA GLU A 208 13.29 8.28 8.54
C GLU A 208 12.63 8.63 9.88
N PHE A 209 12.87 7.82 10.90
CA PHE A 209 12.37 8.03 12.26
C PHE A 209 12.92 9.33 12.85
N VAL A 210 14.24 9.53 12.80
CA VAL A 210 14.89 10.73 13.33
C VAL A 210 14.37 12.01 12.66
N ILE A 211 14.22 12.00 11.33
CA ILE A 211 13.65 13.14 10.61
C ILE A 211 12.21 13.39 11.06
N SER A 212 11.40 12.33 11.14
CA SER A 212 9.97 12.44 11.51
C SER A 212 9.79 13.00 12.92
N PHE A 213 10.54 12.50 13.89
CA PHE A 213 10.43 12.96 15.28
C PHE A 213 11.10 14.32 15.53
N THR A 214 12.18 14.63 14.82
CA THR A 214 12.78 15.99 14.84
C THR A 214 11.81 17.02 14.28
N TYR A 215 11.13 16.70 13.17
CA TYR A 215 10.08 17.55 12.62
C TYR A 215 8.91 17.67 13.59
N ALA A 216 8.47 16.56 14.18
CA ALA A 216 7.40 16.54 15.16
C ALA A 216 7.66 17.46 16.37
N ALA A 217 8.88 17.46 16.88
CA ALA A 217 9.29 18.32 17.99
C ALA A 217 9.29 19.81 17.64
N ARG A 218 9.43 20.16 16.35
CA ARG A 218 9.47 21.56 15.85
C ARG A 218 8.17 22.01 15.17
N CYS A 219 7.24 21.09 14.92
CA CYS A 219 6.02 21.38 14.18
C CYS A 219 5.06 22.27 15.00
N ARG A 220 4.81 23.49 14.49
CA ARG A 220 3.89 24.45 15.12
C ARG A 220 2.42 24.23 14.71
N THR A 221 2.18 23.67 13.54
CA THR A 221 0.82 23.44 13.01
C THR A 221 0.06 22.41 13.83
N MET A 222 0.73 21.31 14.17
CA MET A 222 0.20 20.24 14.99
C MET A 222 1.29 19.75 15.95
N PRO A 223 1.52 20.47 17.06
CA PRO A 223 2.53 20.07 18.04
C PRO A 223 2.12 18.75 18.72
N LEU A 224 3.06 17.83 18.84
CA LEU A 224 2.85 16.63 19.64
C LEU A 224 2.80 17.01 21.12
N GLN A 225 1.71 16.66 21.78
CA GLN A 225 1.50 16.93 23.21
C GLN A 225 1.70 15.64 24.02
N PRO A 226 2.84 15.47 24.73
CA PRO A 226 3.14 14.23 25.45
C PRO A 226 2.03 13.80 26.40
N ARG A 227 1.35 14.74 27.04
CA ARG A 227 0.24 14.46 27.95
C ARG A 227 -0.89 13.66 27.29
N HIS A 228 -1.28 14.05 26.07
CA HIS A 228 -2.37 13.40 25.33
C HIS A 228 -1.92 12.11 24.64
N ILE A 229 -0.64 12.06 24.20
CA ILE A 229 -0.04 10.86 23.64
C ILE A 229 0.08 9.75 24.69
N LEU A 230 0.58 10.09 25.88
CA LEU A 230 0.80 9.11 26.97
C LEU A 230 -0.51 8.68 27.65
N ARG A 231 -1.56 9.49 27.60
CA ARG A 231 -2.88 9.21 28.22
C ARG A 231 -3.99 9.40 27.19
N PRO A 232 -4.10 8.51 26.19
CA PRO A 232 -5.04 8.73 25.09
C PRO A 232 -6.52 8.60 25.48
N GLY A 233 -6.84 7.97 26.60
CA GLY A 233 -8.22 7.73 27.06
C GLY A 233 -8.88 6.52 26.42
N THR A 234 -9.81 5.91 27.16
CA THR A 234 -10.51 4.68 26.74
C THR A 234 -11.51 4.92 25.60
N ASP A 235 -12.12 6.10 25.54
CA ASP A 235 -13.11 6.44 24.53
C ASP A 235 -12.48 6.52 23.14
N ILE A 236 -11.32 7.17 23.02
CA ILE A 236 -10.58 7.23 21.77
C ILE A 236 -10.03 5.86 21.38
N LEU A 237 -9.55 5.07 22.37
CA LEU A 237 -9.11 3.69 22.13
C LEU A 237 -10.25 2.83 21.55
N ARG A 238 -11.45 2.90 22.12
CA ARG A 238 -12.62 2.15 21.60
C ARG A 238 -12.94 2.54 20.16
N ARG A 239 -12.90 3.84 19.84
CA ARG A 239 -13.11 4.32 18.46
C ARG A 239 -11.97 3.86 17.54
N PHE A 240 -10.72 3.96 17.98
CA PHE A 240 -9.58 3.48 17.22
C PHE A 240 -9.74 2.01 16.85
N VAL A 241 -10.04 1.14 17.81
CA VAL A 241 -10.29 -0.29 17.57
C VAL A 241 -11.49 -0.48 16.62
N LYS A 242 -12.62 0.21 16.85
CA LYS A 242 -13.82 0.10 16.02
C LYS A 242 -13.56 0.41 14.54
N TYR A 243 -12.72 1.42 14.24
CA TYR A 243 -12.45 1.86 12.85
C TYR A 243 -11.18 1.28 12.23
N SER A 244 -10.15 1.00 13.04
CA SER A 244 -8.89 0.45 12.52
C SER A 244 -8.95 -1.07 12.34
N THR A 245 -9.65 -1.82 13.18
CA THR A 245 -9.71 -3.29 13.08
C THR A 245 -10.32 -3.77 11.75
N PRO A 246 -11.45 -3.25 11.26
CA PRO A 246 -11.96 -3.67 9.95
C PRO A 246 -11.00 -3.35 8.81
N VAL A 247 -10.28 -2.21 8.89
CA VAL A 247 -9.27 -1.85 7.87
C VAL A 247 -8.08 -2.82 7.92
N LEU A 248 -7.61 -3.16 9.13
CA LEU A 248 -6.52 -4.13 9.31
C LEU A 248 -6.89 -5.51 8.77
N ILE A 249 -8.09 -6.00 9.07
CA ILE A 249 -8.61 -7.27 8.55
C ILE A 249 -8.70 -7.20 7.03
N ASN A 250 -9.20 -6.09 6.47
CA ASN A 250 -9.29 -5.88 5.04
C ASN A 250 -7.92 -6.00 4.36
N GLU A 251 -6.91 -5.27 4.81
CA GLU A 251 -5.58 -5.28 4.21
C GLU A 251 -4.94 -6.68 4.29
N THR A 252 -5.09 -7.35 5.43
CA THR A 252 -4.56 -8.70 5.62
C THR A 252 -5.23 -9.72 4.70
N LEU A 253 -6.57 -9.72 4.63
CA LEU A 253 -7.32 -10.64 3.76
C LEU A 253 -7.11 -10.33 2.29
N TRP A 254 -7.00 -9.05 1.91
CA TRP A 254 -6.69 -8.65 0.54
C TRP A 254 -5.30 -9.11 0.12
N GLY A 255 -4.29 -8.87 0.97
CA GLY A 255 -2.92 -9.30 0.69
C GLY A 255 -2.77 -10.82 0.62
N THR A 256 -3.45 -11.56 1.52
CA THR A 256 -3.48 -13.03 1.48
C THR A 256 -4.20 -13.51 0.21
N GLY A 257 -5.36 -12.93 -0.11
CA GLY A 257 -6.14 -13.31 -1.29
C GLY A 257 -5.37 -13.10 -2.59
N THR A 258 -4.71 -11.96 -2.75
CA THR A 258 -3.90 -11.68 -3.96
C THR A 258 -2.65 -12.59 -4.05
N SER A 259 -2.10 -13.03 -2.92
CA SER A 259 -1.01 -14.00 -2.90
C SER A 259 -1.47 -15.37 -3.41
N LEU A 260 -2.75 -15.75 -3.20
CA LEU A 260 -3.30 -16.99 -3.72
C LEU A 260 -3.37 -17.03 -5.25
N PHE A 261 -3.35 -15.89 -5.95
CA PHE A 261 -3.24 -15.89 -7.42
C PHE A 261 -1.95 -16.60 -7.88
N THR A 262 -0.83 -16.32 -7.21
CA THR A 262 0.44 -17.00 -7.52
C THR A 262 0.37 -18.49 -7.20
N VAL A 263 -0.31 -18.86 -6.11
CA VAL A 263 -0.51 -20.29 -5.77
C VAL A 263 -1.31 -21.01 -6.85
N ILE A 264 -2.43 -20.42 -7.32
CA ILE A 264 -3.24 -20.99 -8.39
C ILE A 264 -2.39 -21.14 -9.67
N MET A 265 -1.68 -20.08 -10.08
CA MET A 265 -0.81 -20.12 -11.26
C MET A 265 0.28 -21.19 -11.14
N GLY A 266 0.80 -21.41 -9.92
CA GLY A 266 1.83 -22.44 -9.66
C GLY A 266 1.36 -23.89 -9.89
N HIS A 267 0.05 -24.12 -9.93
CA HIS A 267 -0.55 -25.44 -10.18
C HIS A 267 -1.11 -25.59 -11.62
N MET A 268 -0.95 -24.57 -12.46
CA MET A 268 -1.39 -24.62 -13.88
C MET A 268 -0.30 -25.20 -14.79
N ALA A 269 -0.70 -25.68 -15.97
CA ALA A 269 0.19 -26.32 -16.94
C ALA A 269 1.37 -25.43 -17.39
N LEU A 270 1.18 -24.09 -17.45
CA LEU A 270 2.21 -23.09 -17.83
C LEU A 270 2.68 -22.30 -16.59
N SER A 271 2.89 -22.97 -15.45
CA SER A 271 3.13 -22.31 -14.17
C SER A 271 4.35 -21.37 -14.18
N GLU A 272 5.47 -21.80 -14.72
CA GLU A 272 6.71 -21.00 -14.78
C GLU A 272 6.53 -19.77 -15.67
N GLU A 273 5.92 -19.94 -16.85
CA GLU A 273 5.68 -18.88 -17.81
C GLU A 273 4.65 -17.87 -17.28
N LEU A 274 3.58 -18.36 -16.63
CA LEU A 274 2.55 -17.52 -16.02
C LEU A 274 3.09 -16.67 -14.88
N ILE A 275 3.83 -17.28 -13.94
CA ILE A 275 4.41 -16.57 -12.80
C ILE A 275 5.44 -15.55 -13.25
N ALA A 276 6.31 -15.90 -14.22
CA ALA A 276 7.29 -14.98 -14.77
C ALA A 276 6.60 -13.77 -15.46
N ALA A 277 5.60 -14.05 -16.29
CA ALA A 277 4.82 -13.02 -16.96
C ALA A 277 4.06 -12.11 -15.98
N TYR A 278 3.39 -12.71 -14.98
CA TYR A 278 2.67 -12.00 -13.93
C TYR A 278 3.58 -11.07 -13.11
N THR A 279 4.79 -11.55 -12.78
CA THR A 279 5.76 -10.76 -11.99
C THR A 279 6.19 -9.52 -12.76
N VAL A 280 6.50 -9.65 -14.05
CA VAL A 280 6.93 -8.51 -14.88
C VAL A 280 5.76 -7.56 -15.14
N ALA A 281 4.60 -8.07 -15.57
CA ALA A 281 3.42 -7.25 -15.82
C ALA A 281 2.93 -6.54 -14.56
N GLY A 282 2.87 -7.23 -13.42
CA GLY A 282 2.50 -6.65 -12.14
C GLY A 282 3.48 -5.59 -11.64
N GLY A 283 4.77 -5.70 -11.99
CA GLY A 283 5.76 -4.64 -11.74
C GLY A 283 5.44 -3.36 -12.52
N ILE A 284 5.06 -3.50 -13.80
CA ILE A 284 4.64 -2.39 -14.65
C ILE A 284 3.35 -1.75 -14.11
N ASP A 285 2.34 -2.57 -13.83
CA ASP A 285 1.06 -2.11 -13.29
C ASP A 285 1.22 -1.32 -11.97
N LYS A 286 2.04 -1.78 -11.03
CA LYS A 286 2.32 -1.08 -9.77
C LYS A 286 2.85 0.34 -9.95
N LEU A 287 3.69 0.59 -10.96
CA LEU A 287 4.21 1.92 -11.24
C LEU A 287 3.10 2.87 -11.71
N VAL A 288 2.22 2.39 -12.56
CA VAL A 288 1.18 3.22 -13.17
C VAL A 288 0.00 3.43 -12.21
N THR A 289 -0.41 2.38 -11.50
CA THR A 289 -1.50 2.41 -10.52
C THR A 289 -1.15 3.17 -9.22
N ALA A 290 0.14 3.46 -8.96
CA ALA A 290 0.56 4.34 -7.87
C ALA A 290 -0.20 5.68 -7.85
N SER A 291 -0.58 6.20 -9.02
CA SER A 291 -1.38 7.42 -9.17
C SER A 291 -2.81 7.27 -8.62
N MET A 292 -3.43 6.11 -8.80
CA MET A 292 -4.79 5.81 -8.30
C MET A 292 -4.81 5.79 -6.76
N PHE A 293 -3.83 5.13 -6.14
CA PHE A 293 -3.68 5.14 -4.67
C PHE A 293 -3.43 6.54 -4.11
N GLY A 294 -2.70 7.39 -4.83
CA GLY A 294 -2.49 8.79 -4.44
C GLY A 294 -3.79 9.59 -4.42
N VAL A 295 -4.64 9.44 -5.45
CA VAL A 295 -5.96 10.07 -5.50
C VAL A 295 -6.90 9.50 -4.46
N ALA A 296 -6.90 8.19 -4.23
CA ALA A 296 -7.71 7.55 -3.19
C ALA A 296 -7.33 8.07 -1.79
N ALA A 297 -6.03 8.16 -1.48
CA ALA A 297 -5.55 8.70 -0.21
C ALA A 297 -5.94 10.17 -0.01
N ALA A 298 -5.81 10.99 -1.05
CA ALA A 298 -6.25 12.39 -1.02
C ALA A 298 -7.77 12.50 -0.82
N SER A 299 -8.54 11.61 -1.47
CA SER A 299 -10.00 11.54 -1.35
C SER A 299 -10.44 11.24 0.09
N ALA A 300 -9.76 10.28 0.78
CA ALA A 300 -10.04 9.98 2.17
C ALA A 300 -9.84 11.19 3.09
N VAL A 301 -8.77 11.96 2.88
CA VAL A 301 -8.48 13.17 3.66
C VAL A 301 -9.53 14.26 3.39
N ILE A 302 -9.89 14.50 2.12
CA ILE A 302 -10.89 15.51 1.75
C ILE A 302 -12.25 15.15 2.36
N VAL A 303 -12.72 13.92 2.15
CA VAL A 303 -14.02 13.46 2.66
C VAL A 303 -14.05 13.49 4.20
N GLY A 304 -13.02 12.96 4.85
CA GLY A 304 -12.94 12.97 6.31
C GLY A 304 -12.98 14.38 6.89
N LYS A 305 -12.24 15.32 6.29
CA LYS A 305 -12.25 16.72 6.72
C LYS A 305 -13.61 17.38 6.50
N GLU A 306 -14.26 17.18 5.34
CA GLU A 306 -15.58 17.75 5.05
C GLU A 306 -16.64 17.27 6.07
N ILE A 307 -16.59 15.99 6.47
CA ILE A 307 -17.47 15.46 7.52
C ILE A 307 -17.14 16.12 8.87
N GLY A 308 -15.85 16.20 9.20
CA GLY A 308 -15.39 16.77 10.47
C GLY A 308 -15.75 18.26 10.63
N THR A 309 -15.77 19.03 9.55
CA THR A 309 -16.21 20.44 9.56
C THR A 309 -17.72 20.63 9.70
N GLY A 310 -18.50 19.53 9.67
CA GLY A 310 -19.96 19.60 9.72
C GLY A 310 -20.60 20.05 8.39
N THR A 311 -19.90 19.87 7.27
CA THR A 311 -20.43 20.18 5.93
C THR A 311 -21.75 19.42 5.70
N PRO A 312 -22.78 20.07 5.11
CA PRO A 312 -24.07 19.41 4.84
C PRO A 312 -23.91 18.10 4.06
N ARG A 313 -24.67 17.09 4.45
CA ARG A 313 -24.58 15.73 3.90
C ARG A 313 -24.67 15.69 2.36
N GLU A 314 -25.50 16.54 1.76
CA GLU A 314 -25.66 16.63 0.30
C GLU A 314 -24.38 17.11 -0.39
N GLN A 315 -23.66 18.05 0.23
CA GLN A 315 -22.39 18.55 -0.29
C GLN A 315 -21.29 17.48 -0.15
N VAL A 316 -21.21 16.80 1.00
CA VAL A 316 -20.28 15.66 1.18
C VAL A 316 -20.56 14.56 0.14
N LEU A 317 -21.83 14.26 -0.12
CA LEU A 317 -22.22 13.31 -1.14
C LEU A 317 -21.79 13.75 -2.55
N SER A 318 -21.94 15.04 -2.86
CA SER A 318 -21.48 15.64 -4.12
C SER A 318 -19.96 15.53 -4.27
N VAL A 319 -19.20 15.80 -3.19
CA VAL A 319 -17.75 15.64 -3.14
C VAL A 319 -17.34 14.18 -3.39
N GLY A 320 -17.96 13.21 -2.72
CA GLY A 320 -17.67 11.79 -2.94
C GLY A 320 -17.90 11.37 -4.40
N LYS A 321 -19.03 11.78 -5.00
CA LYS A 321 -19.33 11.51 -6.41
C LYS A 321 -18.29 12.16 -7.35
N ALA A 322 -17.90 13.42 -7.08
CA ALA A 322 -16.89 14.12 -7.88
C ALA A 322 -15.54 13.41 -7.86
N LEU A 323 -15.07 12.99 -6.67
CA LEU A 323 -13.81 12.26 -6.49
C LEU A 323 -13.82 10.93 -7.25
N THR A 324 -14.93 10.20 -7.21
CA THR A 324 -15.09 8.94 -7.93
C THR A 324 -15.09 9.13 -9.45
N VAL A 325 -15.75 10.19 -9.97
CA VAL A 325 -15.73 10.50 -11.41
C VAL A 325 -14.33 10.91 -11.86
N VAL A 326 -13.64 11.76 -11.09
CA VAL A 326 -12.24 12.11 -11.38
C VAL A 326 -11.34 10.89 -11.40
N SER A 327 -11.55 9.95 -10.48
CA SER A 327 -10.79 8.70 -10.45
C SER A 327 -11.07 7.81 -11.67
N LEU A 328 -12.31 7.73 -12.14
CA LEU A 328 -12.62 7.04 -13.40
C LEU A 328 -11.88 7.65 -14.59
N CYS A 329 -11.88 8.98 -14.71
CA CYS A 329 -11.13 9.67 -15.76
C CYS A 329 -9.61 9.41 -15.64
N LEU A 330 -9.09 9.42 -14.41
CA LEU A 330 -7.70 9.05 -14.15
C LEU A 330 -7.42 7.60 -14.58
N GLY A 331 -8.32 6.67 -14.26
CA GLY A 331 -8.18 5.26 -14.64
C GLY A 331 -8.14 5.07 -16.16
N VAL A 332 -8.95 5.81 -16.93
CA VAL A 332 -8.87 5.81 -18.40
C VAL A 332 -7.48 6.33 -18.86
N LEU A 333 -7.03 7.45 -18.29
CA LEU A 333 -5.71 8.00 -18.62
C LEU A 333 -4.58 7.04 -18.28
N VAL A 334 -4.65 6.38 -17.12
CA VAL A 334 -3.69 5.37 -16.66
C VAL A 334 -3.66 4.19 -17.64
N GLY A 335 -4.81 3.63 -18.01
CA GLY A 335 -4.86 2.50 -18.97
C GLY A 335 -4.30 2.84 -20.32
N ILE A 336 -4.57 4.04 -20.87
CA ILE A 336 -3.99 4.52 -22.12
C ILE A 336 -2.47 4.71 -21.97
N THR A 337 -2.04 5.30 -20.86
CA THR A 337 -0.60 5.54 -20.59
C THR A 337 0.15 4.22 -20.41
N GLU A 338 -0.42 3.26 -19.70
CA GLU A 338 0.16 1.93 -19.47
C GLU A 338 0.34 1.19 -20.79
N THR A 339 -0.71 1.12 -21.61
CA THR A 339 -0.65 0.49 -22.95
C THR A 339 0.37 1.20 -23.82
N GLY A 340 0.35 2.53 -23.89
CA GLY A 340 1.28 3.32 -24.69
C GLY A 340 2.73 3.13 -24.24
N LEU A 341 3.00 3.21 -22.93
CA LEU A 341 4.33 2.99 -22.37
C LEU A 341 4.83 1.56 -22.64
N TYR A 342 3.94 0.57 -22.49
CA TYR A 342 4.26 -0.82 -22.78
C TYR A 342 4.65 -1.01 -24.26
N LEU A 343 3.84 -0.55 -25.20
CA LEU A 343 4.08 -0.75 -26.62
C LEU A 343 5.31 0.02 -27.14
N LEU A 344 5.49 1.26 -26.70
CA LEU A 344 6.52 2.15 -27.24
C LEU A 344 7.88 2.00 -26.56
N LEU A 345 7.92 1.62 -25.28
CA LEU A 345 9.14 1.60 -24.48
C LEU A 345 9.43 0.23 -23.87
N LEU A 346 8.46 -0.34 -23.13
CA LEU A 346 8.75 -1.52 -22.32
C LEU A 346 8.90 -2.78 -23.16
N ARG A 347 8.01 -3.00 -24.12
CA ARG A 347 8.05 -4.18 -25.00
C ARG A 347 9.30 -4.24 -25.87
N PRO A 348 9.72 -3.16 -26.59
CA PRO A 348 10.89 -3.22 -27.44
C PRO A 348 12.23 -3.15 -26.69
N TYR A 349 12.33 -2.40 -25.59
CA TYR A 349 13.62 -2.11 -24.96
C TYR A 349 13.81 -2.76 -23.58
N VAL A 350 12.75 -2.94 -22.79
CA VAL A 350 12.84 -3.41 -21.41
C VAL A 350 12.54 -4.90 -21.29
N LEU A 351 11.48 -5.37 -21.97
CA LEU A 351 11.08 -6.78 -21.91
C LEU A 351 12.21 -7.75 -22.34
N PRO A 352 13.02 -7.46 -23.38
CA PRO A 352 14.16 -8.31 -23.74
C PRO A 352 15.22 -8.46 -22.64
N LEU A 353 15.35 -7.48 -21.74
CA LEU A 353 16.30 -7.54 -20.62
C LEU A 353 15.94 -8.64 -19.61
N PHE A 354 14.67 -8.99 -19.49
CA PHE A 354 14.19 -10.05 -18.59
C PHE A 354 14.41 -11.45 -19.13
N LYS A 355 14.87 -11.59 -20.39
CA LYS A 355 15.13 -12.90 -21.06
C LYS A 355 13.95 -13.88 -20.93
N LEU A 356 12.72 -13.38 -21.02
CA LEU A 356 11.51 -14.19 -20.97
C LEU A 356 11.44 -15.11 -22.21
N SER A 357 10.85 -16.29 -22.05
CA SER A 357 10.49 -17.14 -23.19
C SER A 357 9.47 -16.41 -24.08
N ALA A 358 9.36 -16.81 -25.34
CA ALA A 358 8.36 -16.24 -26.25
C ALA A 358 6.93 -16.40 -25.71
N VAL A 359 6.64 -17.50 -25.02
CA VAL A 359 5.37 -17.79 -24.36
C VAL A 359 5.14 -16.82 -23.21
N SER A 360 6.11 -16.68 -22.28
CA SER A 360 6.01 -15.75 -21.16
C SER A 360 5.86 -14.29 -21.62
N ALA A 361 6.55 -13.87 -22.69
CA ALA A 361 6.42 -12.53 -23.24
C ALA A 361 5.02 -12.29 -23.85
N GLY A 362 4.44 -13.30 -24.49
CA GLY A 362 3.06 -13.29 -24.96
C GLY A 362 2.05 -13.15 -23.82
N ILE A 363 2.19 -13.94 -22.76
CA ILE A 363 1.35 -13.89 -21.57
C ILE A 363 1.50 -12.55 -20.84
N CYS A 364 2.73 -12.01 -20.73
CA CYS A 364 2.98 -10.69 -20.17
C CYS A 364 2.20 -9.60 -20.93
N THR A 365 2.17 -9.68 -22.27
CA THR A 365 1.37 -8.77 -23.09
C THR A 365 -0.13 -8.88 -22.79
N LEU A 366 -0.65 -10.09 -22.58
CA LEU A 366 -2.05 -10.31 -22.18
C LEU A 366 -2.36 -9.69 -20.82
N PHE A 367 -1.49 -9.86 -19.83
CA PHE A 367 -1.65 -9.23 -18.52
C PHE A 367 -1.68 -7.71 -18.61
N VAL A 368 -0.73 -7.10 -19.35
CA VAL A 368 -0.71 -5.64 -19.50
C VAL A 368 -1.98 -5.13 -20.17
N TYR A 369 -2.48 -5.80 -21.23
CA TYR A 369 -3.75 -5.42 -21.85
C TYR A 369 -4.95 -5.62 -20.92
N ALA A 370 -4.95 -6.68 -20.12
CA ALA A 370 -5.99 -6.93 -19.15
C ALA A 370 -6.00 -5.84 -18.06
N TYR A 371 -4.85 -5.52 -17.46
CA TYR A 371 -4.73 -4.48 -16.44
C TYR A 371 -5.08 -3.09 -16.97
N SER A 372 -4.51 -2.69 -18.10
CA SER A 372 -4.77 -1.37 -18.69
C SER A 372 -6.23 -1.19 -19.09
N SER A 373 -6.90 -2.22 -19.62
CA SER A 373 -8.32 -2.15 -19.93
C SER A 373 -9.21 -2.14 -18.67
N ALA A 374 -8.79 -2.79 -17.58
CA ALA A 374 -9.49 -2.80 -16.29
C ALA A 374 -9.16 -1.56 -15.43
N ALA A 375 -8.17 -0.74 -15.78
CA ALA A 375 -7.68 0.40 -15.00
C ALA A 375 -8.78 1.39 -14.56
N PRO A 376 -9.80 1.72 -15.37
CA PRO A 376 -10.91 2.57 -14.92
C PRO A 376 -11.72 1.94 -13.77
N LEU A 377 -11.95 0.63 -13.83
CA LEU A 377 -12.67 -0.11 -12.78
C LEU A 377 -11.84 -0.19 -11.50
N HIS A 378 -10.53 -0.41 -11.65
CA HIS A 378 -9.59 -0.41 -10.53
C HIS A 378 -9.54 0.96 -9.84
N ALA A 379 -9.42 2.05 -10.61
CA ALA A 379 -9.44 3.42 -10.09
C ALA A 379 -10.75 3.74 -9.35
N PHE A 380 -11.90 3.33 -9.93
CA PHE A 380 -13.20 3.46 -9.27
C PHE A 380 -13.24 2.70 -7.94
N ALA A 381 -12.90 1.41 -7.94
CA ALA A 381 -12.95 0.57 -6.76
C ALA A 381 -12.01 1.09 -5.66
N THR A 382 -10.76 1.38 -5.99
CA THR A 382 -9.76 1.89 -5.04
C THR A 382 -10.19 3.22 -4.43
N THR A 383 -10.67 4.19 -5.24
CA THR A 383 -11.13 5.48 -4.72
C THR A 383 -12.41 5.34 -3.91
N THR A 384 -13.33 4.47 -4.30
CA THR A 384 -14.57 4.24 -3.55
C THR A 384 -14.26 3.57 -2.21
N VAL A 385 -13.49 2.48 -2.18
CA VAL A 385 -13.18 1.73 -0.96
C VAL A 385 -12.26 2.54 -0.03
N VAL A 386 -11.06 2.88 -0.52
CA VAL A 386 -10.01 3.49 0.32
C VAL A 386 -10.24 4.98 0.52
N GLY A 387 -10.74 5.66 -0.52
CA GLY A 387 -10.97 7.09 -0.49
C GLY A 387 -12.28 7.47 0.20
N VAL A 388 -13.40 7.14 -0.44
CA VAL A 388 -14.71 7.69 -0.06
C VAL A 388 -15.32 6.96 1.13
N LEU A 389 -15.45 5.62 1.08
CA LEU A 389 -16.10 4.86 2.15
C LEU A 389 -15.29 4.90 3.44
N ARG A 390 -13.98 4.63 3.39
CA ARG A 390 -13.11 4.70 4.59
C ARG A 390 -13.05 6.12 5.12
N GLY A 391 -12.80 7.13 4.28
CA GLY A 391 -12.80 8.53 4.68
C GLY A 391 -14.12 8.98 5.29
N GLY A 392 -15.23 8.43 4.81
CA GLY A 392 -16.57 8.63 5.32
C GLY A 392 -16.90 7.88 6.61
N GLY A 393 -15.99 7.04 7.14
CA GLY A 393 -16.21 6.26 8.36
C GLY A 393 -16.95 4.93 8.16
N ASP A 394 -17.32 4.57 6.92
CA ASP A 394 -18.01 3.31 6.59
C ASP A 394 -17.03 2.17 6.30
N VAL A 395 -16.16 1.89 7.27
CA VAL A 395 -15.08 0.91 7.13
C VAL A 395 -15.57 -0.52 6.96
N ARG A 396 -16.74 -0.86 7.52
CA ARG A 396 -17.30 -2.22 7.40
C ARG A 396 -17.79 -2.49 5.97
N SER A 397 -18.55 -1.56 5.39
CA SER A 397 -18.99 -1.69 3.99
C SER A 397 -17.81 -1.68 3.02
N ALA A 398 -16.78 -0.86 3.29
CA ALA A 398 -15.54 -0.84 2.53
C ALA A 398 -14.83 -2.20 2.56
N MET A 399 -14.70 -2.81 3.74
CA MET A 399 -14.11 -4.15 3.90
C MET A 399 -14.92 -5.22 3.16
N LEU A 400 -16.23 -5.25 3.33
CA LEU A 400 -17.08 -6.24 2.66
C LEU A 400 -17.02 -6.09 1.15
N MET A 401 -17.07 -4.86 0.63
CA MET A 401 -16.95 -4.57 -0.79
C MET A 401 -15.62 -5.04 -1.39
N ASP A 402 -14.55 -5.01 -0.60
CA ASP A 402 -13.22 -5.36 -1.06
C ASP A 402 -12.96 -6.88 -0.98
N ILE A 403 -13.41 -7.51 0.10
CA ILE A 403 -13.07 -8.90 0.42
C ILE A 403 -14.04 -9.91 -0.19
N LEU A 404 -15.36 -9.68 -0.15
CA LEU A 404 -16.32 -10.67 -0.63
C LEU A 404 -16.16 -10.98 -2.14
N PRO A 405 -16.00 -9.97 -3.04
CA PRO A 405 -15.78 -10.26 -4.45
C PRO A 405 -14.48 -11.04 -4.71
N LEU A 406 -13.42 -10.72 -3.98
CA LEU A 406 -12.14 -11.42 -4.11
C LEU A 406 -12.25 -12.89 -3.68
N TRP A 407 -12.76 -13.13 -2.46
CA TRP A 407 -12.74 -14.48 -1.85
C TRP A 407 -13.86 -15.39 -2.33
N LEU A 408 -15.05 -14.86 -2.58
CA LEU A 408 -16.23 -15.64 -3.00
C LEU A 408 -16.48 -15.59 -4.52
N GLY A 409 -15.87 -14.63 -5.21
CA GLY A 409 -16.01 -14.46 -6.66
C GLY A 409 -14.74 -14.83 -7.41
N THR A 410 -13.74 -13.96 -7.36
CA THR A 410 -12.57 -14.05 -8.22
C THR A 410 -11.71 -15.27 -7.93
N LEU A 411 -11.36 -15.54 -6.66
CA LEU A 411 -10.51 -16.69 -6.30
C LEU A 411 -11.13 -18.04 -6.68
N PRO A 412 -12.38 -18.35 -6.33
CA PRO A 412 -13.00 -19.60 -6.76
C PRO A 412 -13.13 -19.72 -8.29
N LEU A 413 -13.43 -18.60 -8.97
CA LEU A 413 -13.53 -18.59 -10.44
C LEU A 413 -12.17 -18.84 -11.09
N LEU A 414 -11.08 -18.22 -10.60
CA LEU A 414 -9.75 -18.47 -11.11
C LEU A 414 -9.28 -19.90 -10.84
N ALA A 415 -9.59 -20.46 -9.66
CA ALA A 415 -9.29 -21.84 -9.35
C ALA A 415 -10.05 -22.80 -10.29
N LEU A 416 -11.33 -22.54 -10.54
CA LEU A 416 -12.13 -23.31 -11.48
C LEU A 416 -11.58 -23.24 -12.92
N LEU A 417 -11.25 -22.05 -13.39
CA LEU A 417 -10.74 -21.83 -14.75
C LEU A 417 -9.35 -22.43 -14.94
N GLY A 418 -8.45 -22.25 -13.95
CA GLY A 418 -7.06 -22.67 -14.08
C GLY A 418 -6.76 -24.11 -13.70
N LEU A 419 -7.52 -24.70 -12.73
CA LEU A 419 -7.20 -26.02 -12.18
C LEU A 419 -8.17 -27.12 -12.62
N VAL A 420 -9.38 -26.76 -13.07
CA VAL A 420 -10.42 -27.74 -13.42
C VAL A 420 -10.76 -27.72 -14.91
N LEU A 421 -10.89 -26.52 -15.49
CA LEU A 421 -11.38 -26.36 -16.86
C LEU A 421 -10.26 -26.19 -17.88
N ASP A 422 -8.99 -26.06 -17.46
CA ASP A 422 -7.84 -25.74 -18.32
C ASP A 422 -8.16 -24.63 -19.34
N ALA A 423 -8.81 -23.56 -18.84
CA ALA A 423 -9.31 -22.49 -19.66
C ALA A 423 -8.17 -21.73 -20.36
N PRO A 424 -8.45 -21.08 -21.52
CA PRO A 424 -7.42 -20.28 -22.21
C PRO A 424 -6.76 -19.26 -21.27
N THR A 425 -5.43 -19.18 -21.32
CA THR A 425 -4.62 -18.26 -20.49
C THR A 425 -5.10 -16.82 -20.58
N ALA A 426 -5.57 -16.37 -21.74
CA ALA A 426 -6.13 -15.05 -21.92
C ALA A 426 -7.34 -14.82 -21.01
N LEU A 427 -8.30 -15.77 -20.95
CA LEU A 427 -9.46 -15.67 -20.07
C LEU A 427 -9.06 -15.58 -18.61
N PHE A 428 -8.07 -16.38 -18.17
CA PHE A 428 -7.53 -16.33 -16.81
C PHE A 428 -6.97 -14.94 -16.47
N CYS A 429 -6.13 -14.36 -17.35
CA CYS A 429 -5.54 -13.04 -17.16
C CYS A 429 -6.62 -11.94 -17.07
N PHE A 430 -7.63 -11.98 -17.93
CA PHE A 430 -8.71 -10.99 -17.93
C PHE A 430 -9.61 -11.14 -16.69
N VAL A 431 -10.00 -12.35 -16.29
CA VAL A 431 -10.80 -12.57 -15.06
C VAL A 431 -10.06 -12.04 -13.85
N MET A 432 -8.75 -12.27 -13.74
CA MET A 432 -7.94 -11.77 -12.65
C MET A 432 -7.89 -10.23 -12.63
N ALA A 433 -7.66 -9.59 -13.77
CA ALA A 433 -7.56 -8.13 -13.86
C ALA A 433 -8.92 -7.43 -13.65
N TYR A 434 -10.03 -8.08 -14.03
CA TYR A 434 -11.39 -7.55 -13.92
C TYR A 434 -12.05 -7.81 -12.56
N GLU A 435 -11.32 -8.30 -11.56
CA GLU A 435 -11.80 -8.44 -10.16
C GLU A 435 -12.56 -7.19 -9.67
N PRO A 436 -12.10 -5.93 -9.94
CA PRO A 436 -12.81 -4.73 -9.51
C PRO A 436 -14.21 -4.56 -10.09
N LEU A 437 -14.55 -5.24 -11.20
CA LEU A 437 -15.90 -5.21 -11.79
C LEU A 437 -16.94 -5.73 -10.80
N LEU A 438 -16.62 -6.77 -10.05
CA LEU A 438 -17.51 -7.36 -9.04
C LEU A 438 -17.79 -6.40 -7.87
N LYS A 439 -16.89 -5.43 -7.64
CA LYS A 439 -17.05 -4.39 -6.59
C LYS A 439 -17.95 -3.24 -7.03
N CYS A 440 -18.04 -2.99 -8.34
CA CYS A 440 -18.72 -1.80 -8.88
C CYS A 440 -20.21 -1.70 -8.50
N PRO A 441 -21.06 -2.75 -8.62
CA PRO A 441 -22.48 -2.63 -8.31
C PRO A 441 -22.75 -2.20 -6.86
N PHE A 442 -22.05 -2.84 -5.91
CA PHE A 442 -22.17 -2.51 -4.50
C PHE A 442 -21.59 -1.12 -4.20
N GLY A 443 -20.45 -0.77 -4.82
CA GLY A 443 -19.81 0.53 -4.69
C GLY A 443 -20.71 1.67 -5.18
N ILE A 444 -21.32 1.52 -6.34
CA ILE A 444 -22.26 2.51 -6.90
C ILE A 444 -23.48 2.67 -5.99
N TRP A 445 -24.09 1.56 -5.59
CA TRP A 445 -25.25 1.57 -4.70
C TRP A 445 -24.94 2.29 -3.37
N ARG A 446 -23.81 1.97 -2.75
CA ARG A 446 -23.40 2.55 -1.46
C ARG A 446 -23.06 4.03 -1.60
N LEU A 447 -22.32 4.39 -2.66
CA LEU A 447 -21.94 5.77 -2.97
C LEU A 447 -23.18 6.65 -3.17
N LEU A 448 -24.13 6.22 -4.03
CA LEU A 448 -25.32 6.99 -4.36
C LEU A 448 -26.28 7.12 -3.17
N GLY A 449 -26.38 6.11 -2.34
CA GLY A 449 -27.25 6.10 -1.16
C GLY A 449 -26.79 7.02 -0.03
N GLY A 450 -25.56 7.51 -0.04
CA GLY A 450 -25.01 8.43 0.96
C GLY A 450 -24.89 7.82 2.37
N ARG A 451 -25.23 6.53 2.54
CA ARG A 451 -25.19 5.84 3.84
C ARG A 451 -23.79 5.62 4.40
N TRP A 452 -22.76 6.00 3.65
CA TRP A 452 -21.36 5.92 4.02
C TRP A 452 -20.86 7.14 4.82
N ILE A 453 -21.66 8.19 4.92
CA ILE A 453 -21.29 9.42 5.60
C ILE A 453 -21.59 9.25 7.09
N HIS A 454 -20.55 8.99 7.88
CA HIS A 454 -20.61 8.83 9.33
C HIS A 454 -19.63 9.78 10.00
N ASP A 455 -20.13 10.56 10.96
CA ASP A 455 -19.27 11.31 11.87
C ASP A 455 -18.72 10.36 12.95
N VAL A 456 -17.42 10.02 12.82
CA VAL A 456 -16.73 9.09 13.75
C VAL A 456 -16.30 9.78 15.04
N THR A 457 -16.48 11.10 15.14
CA THR A 457 -16.08 11.92 16.29
C THR A 457 -17.19 12.02 17.36
N VAL A 458 -18.43 11.63 17.02
CA VAL A 458 -19.58 11.62 17.92
C VAL A 458 -19.76 10.21 18.51
N GLN A 459 -20.20 10.10 19.76
CA GLN A 459 -20.62 8.82 20.32
C GLN A 459 -21.92 8.38 19.66
N SER A 460 -21.89 7.25 18.94
CA SER A 460 -23.07 6.52 18.49
C SER A 460 -23.35 5.36 19.41
#